data_c9a03293ad955fa42787b1f9b2060da5
#
_entry.id   c9a03293ad955fa42787b1f9b2060da5
#
_cell.length_a   1.000
_cell.length_b   1.000
_cell.length_c   1.000
_cell.angle_alpha   90.00
_cell.angle_beta   90.00
_cell.angle_gamma   90.00
#
_symmetry.space_group_name_H-M   'P 1'
#
loop_
_entity.id
_entity.type
_entity.pdbx_description
1 polymer ?
#
loop_
_entity_poly.entity_id
_entity_poly.type
_entity_poly.pdbx_seq_one_letter_code
_entity_poly.pdbx_strand_id
1 'polypeptide(L)'
;MRIGSFELANSVFVAPMAGVTDRPFRMLCKQLGAGYAVSEMVTSRPDLFKSLKTSRRVDHMGESGPIAVQIAGTDASMMADAARYNIAHGAQIIDINMGCPAKKVCNKWAGSALMQDEGLAVAIVQAVVDAAQPLGVPVTLKMRTGWSQQHKNAATLAKRFEDV
;
A
#
# COMPACT_ATOMS: atom_id res chain seq x y z
N MET A 1 -10.00 -3.45 16.54
CA MET A 1 -10.07 -3.77 15.09
C MET A 1 -8.86 -4.61 14.72
N ARG A 2 -8.97 -5.53 13.73
CA ARG A 2 -7.83 -6.41 13.37
C ARG A 2 -7.48 -6.29 11.89
N ILE A 3 -6.18 -6.38 11.58
CA ILE A 3 -5.64 -6.56 10.23
C ILE A 3 -4.74 -7.79 10.28
N GLY A 4 -5.17 -8.89 9.68
CA GLY A 4 -4.49 -10.19 9.83
C GLY A 4 -4.34 -10.57 11.30
N SER A 5 -3.11 -10.83 11.76
CA SER A 5 -2.79 -11.14 13.16
C SER A 5 -2.70 -9.91 14.07
N PHE A 6 -2.69 -8.69 13.53
CA PHE A 6 -2.48 -7.48 14.32
C PHE A 6 -3.80 -6.96 14.88
N GLU A 7 -3.87 -6.82 16.20
CA GLU A 7 -4.95 -6.13 16.88
C GLU A 7 -4.60 -4.65 17.03
N LEU A 8 -5.43 -3.77 16.47
CA LEU A 8 -5.23 -2.33 16.51
C LEU A 8 -5.94 -1.73 17.73
N ALA A 9 -5.31 -0.75 18.38
CA ALA A 9 -5.86 -0.07 19.54
C ALA A 9 -7.21 0.61 19.27
N ASN A 10 -7.41 1.08 18.04
CA ASN A 10 -8.65 1.70 17.58
C ASN A 10 -8.75 1.69 16.06
N SER A 11 -9.80 2.29 15.50
CA SER A 11 -10.05 2.38 14.05
C SER A 11 -9.66 3.74 13.44
N VAL A 12 -8.82 4.52 14.11
CA VAL A 12 -8.31 5.79 13.54
C VAL A 12 -7.04 5.51 12.73
N PHE A 13 -7.11 5.75 11.44
CA PHE A 13 -6.05 5.44 10.48
C PHE A 13 -5.46 6.71 9.88
N VAL A 14 -4.13 6.79 9.86
CA VAL A 14 -3.41 7.83 9.12
C VAL A 14 -3.20 7.34 7.69
N ALA A 15 -3.88 7.99 6.75
CA ALA A 15 -3.78 7.67 5.33
C ALA A 15 -2.37 7.98 4.79
N PRO A 16 -1.86 7.18 3.84
CA PRO A 16 -0.61 7.48 3.15
C PRO A 16 -0.75 8.75 2.30
N MET A 17 0.11 9.75 2.57
CA MET A 17 0.13 11.03 1.88
C MET A 17 1.55 11.36 1.45
N ALA A 18 1.80 11.41 0.12
CA ALA A 18 3.12 11.69 -0.44
C ALA A 18 3.64 13.07 0.00
N GLY A 19 4.84 13.10 0.57
CA GLY A 19 5.47 14.30 1.12
C GLY A 19 4.97 14.70 2.52
N VAL A 20 4.12 13.89 3.17
CA VAL A 20 3.55 14.18 4.48
C VAL A 20 3.76 13.03 5.45
N THR A 21 3.38 11.80 5.10
CA THR A 21 3.46 10.65 6.00
C THR A 21 4.86 10.03 6.06
N ASP A 22 5.86 10.87 6.27
CA ASP A 22 7.21 10.44 6.63
C ASP A 22 7.24 9.84 8.05
N ARG A 23 8.37 9.26 8.43
CA ARG A 23 8.51 8.61 9.75
C ARG A 23 8.18 9.53 10.93
N PRO A 24 8.72 10.77 11.03
CA PRO A 24 8.39 11.66 12.15
C PRO A 24 6.90 11.94 12.27
N PHE A 25 6.22 12.18 11.16
CA PHE A 25 4.79 12.44 11.15
C PHE A 25 3.98 11.22 11.59
N ARG A 26 4.30 10.01 11.10
CA ARG A 26 3.62 8.78 11.53
C ARG A 26 3.82 8.52 13.01
N MET A 27 5.05 8.69 13.53
CA MET A 27 5.35 8.54 14.96
C MET A 27 4.53 9.51 15.81
N LEU A 28 4.45 10.78 15.41
CA LEU A 28 3.64 11.79 16.11
C LEU A 28 2.16 11.40 16.11
N CYS A 29 1.61 11.01 14.97
CA CYS A 29 0.21 10.58 14.88
C CYS A 29 -0.09 9.38 15.80
N LYS A 30 0.80 8.38 15.85
CA LYS A 30 0.66 7.23 16.75
C LYS A 30 0.75 7.64 18.22
N GLN A 31 1.66 8.54 18.57
CA GLN A 31 1.74 9.11 19.95
C GLN A 31 0.45 9.85 20.33
N LEU A 32 -0.19 10.51 19.37
CA LEU A 32 -1.47 11.19 19.57
C LEU A 32 -2.70 10.27 19.50
N GLY A 33 -2.49 8.96 19.39
CA GLY A 33 -3.54 7.94 19.52
C GLY A 33 -4.02 7.33 18.21
N ALA A 34 -3.38 7.58 17.06
CA ALA A 34 -3.73 6.85 15.84
C ALA A 34 -3.41 5.35 16.01
N GLY A 35 -4.40 4.50 15.76
CA GLY A 35 -4.25 3.04 15.86
C GLY A 35 -3.45 2.42 14.72
N TYR A 36 -3.31 3.12 13.59
CA TYR A 36 -2.62 2.63 12.40
C TYR A 36 -2.10 3.77 11.53
N ALA A 37 -0.93 3.59 10.94
CA ALA A 37 -0.36 4.55 10.00
C ALA A 37 0.36 3.81 8.87
N VAL A 38 0.21 4.29 7.64
CA VAL A 38 0.83 3.71 6.44
C VAL A 38 1.90 4.66 5.91
N SER A 39 3.03 4.11 5.45
CA SER A 39 4.11 4.90 4.86
C SER A 39 3.68 5.64 3.60
N GLU A 40 4.49 6.62 3.17
CA GLU A 40 4.37 7.13 1.80
C GLU A 40 4.53 5.98 0.79
N MET A 41 3.84 6.10 -0.36
CA MET A 41 3.98 5.10 -1.43
C MET A 41 5.41 5.02 -1.94
N VAL A 42 5.93 3.81 -2.11
CA VAL A 42 7.19 3.50 -2.77
C VAL A 42 6.95 2.80 -4.10
N THR A 43 7.91 2.94 -5.00
CA THR A 43 7.82 2.35 -6.34
C THR A 43 8.06 0.85 -6.30
N SER A 44 7.39 0.11 -7.19
CA SER A 44 7.67 -1.31 -7.44
C SER A 44 8.89 -1.55 -8.34
N ARG A 45 9.53 -0.51 -8.85
CA ARG A 45 10.71 -0.63 -9.72
C ARG A 45 11.94 -1.07 -8.93
N PRO A 46 12.55 -2.25 -9.22
CA PRO A 46 13.66 -2.79 -8.44
C PRO A 46 14.92 -1.91 -8.48
N ASP A 47 15.19 -1.25 -9.63
CA ASP A 47 16.32 -0.32 -9.80
C ASP A 47 16.26 0.91 -8.88
N LEU A 48 15.10 1.21 -8.30
CA LEU A 48 14.87 2.34 -7.40
C LEU A 48 14.76 1.95 -5.93
N PHE A 49 14.78 0.67 -5.56
CA PHE A 49 14.62 0.22 -4.17
C PHE A 49 15.68 0.82 -3.24
N LYS A 50 16.93 0.90 -3.71
CA LYS A 50 18.06 1.45 -2.94
C LYS A 50 18.25 2.97 -3.11
N SER A 51 17.32 3.66 -3.79
CA SER A 51 17.41 5.11 -3.92
C SER A 51 17.23 5.79 -2.56
N LEU A 52 17.93 6.91 -2.34
CA LEU A 52 17.80 7.70 -1.09
C LEU A 52 16.34 8.10 -0.81
N LYS A 53 15.56 8.33 -1.86
CA LYS A 53 14.15 8.68 -1.73
C LYS A 53 13.32 7.49 -1.24
N THR A 54 13.56 6.30 -1.77
CA THR A 54 12.87 5.08 -1.34
C THR A 54 13.27 4.71 0.08
N SER A 55 14.57 4.70 0.40
CA SER A 55 15.05 4.36 1.75
C SER A 55 14.46 5.27 2.84
N ARG A 56 14.34 6.58 2.58
CA ARG A 56 13.69 7.51 3.53
C ARG A 56 12.19 7.24 3.71
N ARG A 57 11.49 6.76 2.68
CA ARG A 57 10.05 6.48 2.74
C ARG A 57 9.73 5.20 3.50
N VAL A 58 10.60 4.19 3.38
CA VAL A 58 10.44 2.92 4.11
C VAL A 58 11.14 2.91 5.46
N ASP A 59 11.79 4.01 5.85
CA ASP A 59 12.40 4.11 7.18
C ASP A 59 11.32 4.11 8.25
N HIS A 60 11.39 3.12 9.14
CA HIS A 60 10.49 2.92 10.27
C HIS A 60 11.25 2.68 11.58
N MET A 61 12.52 3.08 11.64
CA MET A 61 13.36 2.94 12.85
C MET A 61 12.71 3.63 14.05
N GLY A 62 12.48 2.88 15.12
CA GLY A 62 11.83 3.37 16.34
C GLY A 62 10.32 3.62 16.24
N GLU A 63 9.69 3.31 15.11
CA GLU A 63 8.24 3.38 14.97
C GLU A 63 7.58 2.17 15.64
N SER A 64 6.52 2.40 16.43
CA SER A 64 5.72 1.31 16.99
C SER A 64 4.94 0.57 15.92
N GLY A 65 4.84 -0.77 16.03
CA GLY A 65 4.07 -1.60 15.09
C GLY A 65 2.55 -1.39 15.16
N PRO A 66 1.83 -1.97 14.19
CA PRO A 66 2.34 -2.65 13.02
C PRO A 66 2.92 -1.68 11.98
N ILE A 67 4.00 -2.11 11.32
CA ILE A 67 4.69 -1.35 10.29
C ILE A 67 4.04 -1.65 8.93
N ALA A 68 3.41 -0.65 8.33
CA ALA A 68 2.75 -0.77 7.05
C ALA A 68 3.47 0.03 5.96
N VAL A 69 3.83 -0.66 4.88
CA VAL A 69 4.51 -0.04 3.73
C VAL A 69 3.60 -0.07 2.52
N GLN A 70 3.34 1.12 1.93
CA GLN A 70 2.55 1.22 0.73
C GLN A 70 3.42 1.12 -0.52
N ILE A 71 3.05 0.21 -1.43
CA ILE A 71 3.70 0.01 -2.73
C ILE A 71 2.81 0.49 -3.87
N ALA A 72 3.43 0.97 -4.95
CA ALA A 72 2.72 1.45 -6.15
C ALA A 72 3.45 1.03 -7.42
N GLY A 73 2.71 0.47 -8.36
CA GLY A 73 3.21 0.01 -9.65
C GLY A 73 2.08 -0.46 -10.56
N THR A 74 2.44 -1.01 -11.72
CA THR A 74 1.51 -1.43 -12.78
C THR A 74 1.81 -2.82 -13.32
N ASP A 75 2.87 -3.44 -12.85
CA ASP A 75 3.27 -4.77 -13.26
C ASP A 75 3.15 -5.72 -12.07
N ALA A 76 2.44 -6.83 -12.25
CA ALA A 76 2.14 -7.77 -11.17
C ALA A 76 3.40 -8.41 -10.59
N SER A 77 4.37 -8.79 -11.44
CA SER A 77 5.63 -9.39 -11.01
C SER A 77 6.47 -8.40 -10.21
N MET A 78 6.61 -7.16 -10.70
CA MET A 78 7.34 -6.10 -10.00
C MET A 78 6.68 -5.72 -8.67
N MET A 79 5.35 -5.76 -8.59
CA MET A 79 4.62 -5.51 -7.35
C MET A 79 4.83 -6.63 -6.33
N ALA A 80 4.85 -7.90 -6.76
CA ALA A 80 5.20 -9.04 -5.93
C ALA A 80 6.64 -8.93 -5.39
N ASP A 81 7.61 -8.55 -6.24
CA ASP A 81 8.99 -8.34 -5.83
C ASP A 81 9.14 -7.18 -4.84
N ALA A 82 8.39 -6.09 -5.05
CA ALA A 82 8.34 -4.98 -4.11
C ALA A 82 7.77 -5.40 -2.75
N ALA A 83 6.74 -6.25 -2.73
CA ALA A 83 6.21 -6.81 -1.49
C ALA A 83 7.27 -7.63 -0.76
N ARG A 84 7.91 -8.60 -1.42
CA ARG A 84 8.99 -9.42 -0.83
C ARG A 84 10.14 -8.56 -0.31
N TYR A 85 10.57 -7.57 -1.09
CA TYR A 85 11.63 -6.66 -0.69
C TYR A 85 11.29 -5.90 0.59
N ASN A 86 10.11 -5.30 0.67
CA ASN A 86 9.72 -4.52 1.85
C ASN A 86 9.47 -5.41 3.07
N ILE A 87 8.93 -6.62 2.91
CA ILE A 87 8.77 -7.60 3.98
C ILE A 87 10.16 -7.99 4.55
N ALA A 88 11.14 -8.29 3.68
CA ALA A 88 12.50 -8.58 4.10
C ALA A 88 13.18 -7.41 4.84
N HIS A 89 12.67 -6.19 4.67
CA HIS A 89 13.14 -4.97 5.35
C HIS A 89 12.24 -4.53 6.50
N GLY A 90 11.38 -5.42 7.01
CA GLY A 90 10.63 -5.20 8.25
C GLY A 90 9.19 -4.70 8.09
N ALA A 91 8.65 -4.65 6.88
CA ALA A 91 7.22 -4.42 6.70
C ALA A 91 6.41 -5.59 7.28
N GLN A 92 5.44 -5.26 8.11
CA GLN A 92 4.52 -6.20 8.74
C GLN A 92 3.15 -6.25 8.07
N ILE A 93 2.86 -5.23 7.27
CA ILE A 93 1.67 -5.12 6.41
C ILE A 93 2.12 -4.52 5.08
N ILE A 94 1.68 -5.09 3.97
CA ILE A 94 1.85 -4.48 2.65
C ILE A 94 0.53 -3.81 2.26
N ASP A 95 0.61 -2.52 1.90
CA ASP A 95 -0.54 -1.77 1.41
C ASP A 95 -0.38 -1.44 -0.08
N ILE A 96 -1.42 -1.66 -0.87
CA ILE A 96 -1.40 -1.41 -2.32
C ILE A 96 -2.06 -0.07 -2.61
N ASN A 97 -1.38 0.80 -3.38
CA ASN A 97 -1.94 2.07 -3.82
C ASN A 97 -2.77 1.90 -5.10
N MET A 98 -4.08 2.08 -5.00
CA MET A 98 -5.02 2.22 -6.12
C MET A 98 -5.84 3.51 -6.02
N GLY A 99 -5.30 4.54 -5.36
CA GLY A 99 -6.05 5.78 -5.10
C GLY A 99 -5.36 7.06 -5.54
N CYS A 100 -4.05 7.06 -5.79
CA CYS A 100 -3.31 8.27 -6.14
C CYS A 100 -3.72 8.81 -7.50
N PRO A 101 -4.25 10.07 -7.58
CA PRO A 101 -4.69 10.67 -8.85
C PRO A 101 -3.62 11.48 -9.55
N ALA A 102 -2.38 11.53 -9.02
CA ALA A 102 -1.33 12.37 -9.55
C ALA A 102 -1.00 11.99 -11.00
N LYS A 103 -0.98 12.97 -11.92
CA LYS A 103 -0.66 12.76 -13.35
C LYS A 103 0.61 11.91 -13.55
N LYS A 104 1.66 12.18 -12.77
CA LYS A 104 2.92 11.42 -12.81
C LYS A 104 2.75 9.94 -12.49
N VAL A 105 1.76 9.57 -11.69
CA VAL A 105 1.42 8.20 -11.33
C VAL A 105 0.45 7.62 -12.35
N CYS A 106 -0.65 8.32 -12.63
CA CYS A 106 -1.68 7.88 -13.56
C CYS A 106 -1.20 7.77 -15.01
N ASN A 107 -0.30 8.66 -15.49
CA ASN A 107 0.30 8.55 -16.82
C ASN A 107 1.12 7.27 -17.01
N LYS A 108 1.45 6.58 -15.92
CA LYS A 108 2.10 5.26 -15.92
C LYS A 108 1.11 4.15 -15.57
N TRP A 109 -0.19 4.41 -15.66
CA TRP A 109 -1.27 3.48 -15.31
C TRP A 109 -1.25 2.96 -13.87
N ALA A 110 -0.52 3.61 -12.96
CA ALA A 110 -0.47 3.28 -11.53
C ALA A 110 -1.48 4.11 -10.71
N GLY A 111 -1.64 3.77 -9.46
CA GLY A 111 -2.55 4.47 -8.56
C GLY A 111 -4.01 4.31 -8.98
N SER A 112 -4.78 5.41 -9.03
CA SER A 112 -6.20 5.34 -9.37
C SER A 112 -6.47 4.89 -10.82
N ALA A 113 -5.51 5.01 -11.72
CA ALA A 113 -5.65 4.57 -13.10
C ALA A 113 -5.86 3.05 -13.22
N LEU A 114 -5.34 2.26 -12.29
CA LEU A 114 -5.57 0.81 -12.23
C LEU A 114 -7.05 0.44 -12.12
N MET A 115 -7.87 1.31 -11.55
CA MET A 115 -9.31 1.03 -11.44
C MET A 115 -10.04 1.02 -12.79
N GLN A 116 -9.38 1.46 -13.88
CA GLN A 116 -9.94 1.37 -15.23
C GLN A 116 -9.77 -0.04 -15.85
N ASP A 117 -8.75 -0.78 -15.43
CA ASP A 117 -8.48 -2.15 -15.86
C ASP A 117 -8.62 -3.09 -14.66
N GLU A 118 -9.83 -3.57 -14.45
CA GLU A 118 -10.17 -4.46 -13.33
C GLU A 118 -9.41 -5.78 -13.40
N GLY A 119 -9.11 -6.29 -14.61
CA GLY A 119 -8.33 -7.51 -14.79
C GLY A 119 -6.89 -7.35 -14.31
N LEU A 120 -6.23 -6.26 -14.71
CA LEU A 120 -4.88 -5.92 -14.27
C LEU A 120 -4.85 -5.64 -12.76
N ALA A 121 -5.86 -4.93 -12.24
CA ALA A 121 -5.97 -4.64 -10.81
C ALA A 121 -6.02 -5.92 -9.97
N VAL A 122 -6.85 -6.90 -10.37
CA VAL A 122 -6.94 -8.21 -9.69
C VAL A 122 -5.63 -8.98 -9.82
N ALA A 123 -5.02 -9.03 -11.00
CA ALA A 123 -3.75 -9.73 -11.20
C ALA A 123 -2.63 -9.16 -10.31
N ILE A 124 -2.59 -7.84 -10.12
CA ILE A 124 -1.63 -7.19 -9.21
C ILE A 124 -1.90 -7.59 -7.75
N VAL A 125 -3.17 -7.54 -7.30
CA VAL A 125 -3.53 -7.92 -5.92
C VAL A 125 -3.16 -9.37 -5.67
N GLN A 126 -3.55 -10.28 -6.56
CA GLN A 126 -3.21 -11.71 -6.47
C GLN A 126 -1.70 -11.93 -6.34
N ALA A 127 -0.90 -11.31 -7.21
CA ALA A 127 0.55 -11.48 -7.19
C ALA A 127 1.19 -10.97 -5.88
N VAL A 128 0.65 -9.89 -5.31
CA VAL A 128 1.12 -9.36 -4.01
C VAL A 128 0.68 -10.27 -2.86
N VAL A 129 -0.55 -10.78 -2.88
CA VAL A 129 -1.05 -11.75 -1.89
C VAL A 129 -0.23 -13.04 -1.94
N ASP A 130 0.01 -13.61 -3.12
CA ASP A 130 0.82 -14.81 -3.31
C ASP A 130 2.26 -14.63 -2.78
N ALA A 131 2.79 -13.41 -2.87
CA ALA A 131 4.12 -13.10 -2.36
C ALA A 131 4.18 -12.91 -0.84
N ALA A 132 3.10 -12.39 -0.23
CA ALA A 132 3.05 -11.99 1.18
C ALA A 132 2.48 -13.10 2.08
N GLN A 133 1.48 -13.84 1.63
CA GLN A 133 0.77 -14.86 2.39
C GLN A 133 1.69 -15.96 2.96
N PRO A 134 2.65 -16.54 2.18
CA PRO A 134 3.57 -17.55 2.72
C PRO A 134 4.46 -17.04 3.86
N LEU A 135 4.61 -15.70 3.95
CA LEU A 135 5.39 -15.02 4.98
C LEU A 135 4.53 -14.55 6.16
N GLY A 136 3.23 -14.85 6.14
CA GLY A 136 2.29 -14.46 7.18
C GLY A 136 1.98 -12.96 7.23
N VAL A 137 2.26 -12.23 6.15
CA VAL A 137 2.09 -10.77 6.06
C VAL A 137 0.76 -10.43 5.39
N PRO A 138 -0.16 -9.75 6.09
CA PRO A 138 -1.43 -9.33 5.49
C PRO A 138 -1.24 -8.25 4.42
N VAL A 139 -2.11 -8.28 3.42
CA VAL A 139 -2.19 -7.28 2.35
C VAL A 139 -3.43 -6.42 2.58
N THR A 140 -3.25 -5.11 2.47
CA THR A 140 -4.33 -4.12 2.45
C THR A 140 -4.28 -3.34 1.14
N LEU A 141 -5.37 -2.65 0.82
CA LEU A 141 -5.45 -1.87 -0.40
C LEU A 141 -6.21 -0.58 -0.14
N LYS A 142 -5.66 0.55 -0.61
CA LYS A 142 -6.35 1.83 -0.58
C LYS A 142 -6.73 2.27 -1.99
N MET A 143 -8.04 2.37 -2.24
CA MET A 143 -8.59 2.83 -3.52
C MET A 143 -9.52 4.03 -3.36
N ARG A 144 -10.02 4.55 -4.46
CA ARG A 144 -11.10 5.53 -4.53
C ARG A 144 -12.45 4.83 -4.64
N THR A 145 -13.55 5.57 -4.61
CA THR A 145 -14.90 5.04 -4.87
C THR A 145 -15.10 4.60 -6.32
N GLY A 146 -14.21 5.02 -7.21
CA GLY A 146 -14.17 4.65 -8.62
C GLY A 146 -13.13 5.47 -9.38
N TRP A 147 -12.94 5.13 -10.64
CA TRP A 147 -12.04 5.86 -11.54
C TRP A 147 -12.49 7.30 -11.80
N SER A 148 -13.79 7.50 -12.00
CA SER A 148 -14.40 8.80 -12.21
C SER A 148 -15.76 8.88 -11.51
N GLN A 149 -16.39 10.05 -11.55
CA GLN A 149 -17.74 10.22 -10.99
C GLN A 149 -18.79 9.31 -11.70
N GLN A 150 -18.59 9.05 -13.00
CA GLN A 150 -19.46 8.22 -13.80
C GLN A 150 -19.14 6.72 -13.67
N HIS A 151 -17.93 6.37 -13.26
CA HIS A 151 -17.45 5.00 -13.18
C HIS A 151 -17.03 4.66 -11.74
N LYS A 152 -18.03 4.41 -10.89
CA LYS A 152 -17.85 4.06 -9.47
C LYS A 152 -17.85 2.55 -9.32
N ASN A 153 -16.69 1.92 -9.44
CA ASN A 153 -16.52 0.47 -9.44
C ASN A 153 -15.82 -0.11 -8.20
N ALA A 154 -15.66 0.69 -7.13
CA ALA A 154 -14.97 0.22 -5.93
C ALA A 154 -15.64 -1.01 -5.29
N ALA A 155 -16.98 -1.06 -5.23
CA ALA A 155 -17.68 -2.19 -4.64
C ALA A 155 -17.46 -3.49 -5.44
N THR A 156 -17.45 -3.41 -6.77
CA THR A 156 -17.15 -4.54 -7.66
C THR A 156 -15.71 -5.01 -7.48
N LEU A 157 -14.75 -4.07 -7.49
CA LEU A 157 -13.35 -4.40 -7.27
C LEU A 157 -13.10 -4.99 -5.88
N ALA A 158 -13.72 -4.44 -4.82
CA ALA A 158 -13.57 -4.95 -3.48
C ALA A 158 -13.98 -6.43 -3.36
N LYS A 159 -15.13 -6.81 -3.96
CA LYS A 159 -15.55 -8.21 -4.00
C LYS A 159 -14.54 -9.10 -4.72
N ARG A 160 -14.03 -8.66 -5.87
CA ARG A 160 -13.02 -9.42 -6.63
C ARG A 160 -11.69 -9.54 -5.88
N PHE A 161 -11.33 -8.54 -5.06
CA PHE A 161 -10.12 -8.58 -4.23
C PHE A 161 -10.29 -9.45 -2.98
N GLU A 162 -11.52 -9.65 -2.51
CA GLU A 162 -11.81 -10.55 -1.40
C GLU A 162 -11.67 -12.04 -1.80
N ASP A 163 -11.82 -12.32 -3.10
CA ASP A 163 -11.73 -13.67 -3.66
C ASP A 163 -10.29 -14.15 -3.94
N VAL A 164 -9.27 -13.31 -3.66
CA VAL A 164 -7.86 -13.62 -3.96
C VAL A 164 -6.94 -13.71 -2.74
#